data_1973c72f75d9ad9609852b0980c3faa5
#
_entry.id   1973c72f75d9ad9609852b0980c3faa5
#
_cell.length_a   1.000
_cell.length_b   1.000
_cell.length_c   1.000
_cell.angle_alpha   90.00
_cell.angle_beta   90.00
_cell.angle_gamma   90.00
#
_symmetry.space_group_name_H-M   'P 1'
#
loop_
_entity.id
_entity.type
_entity.pdbx_description
1 polymer ?
#
loop_
_entity_poly.entity_id
_entity_poly.type
_entity_poly.pdbx_seq_one_letter_code
_entity_poly.pdbx_strand_id
1 'polypeptide(L)'
;ESLTGAALHHWAELGEDGQRRIILHLNGKTIGTQNFSLTLTGAAPSEAGDWEVPHFQIAEAKRQTGELVVKPTTGIRLRTVSRQNVSETDPRSLGGKAQGALAFRLLQADWNLVIGIEKLDPWVTGQVLHEVTLREGQTRSALIADFDVQNASIRSLQVTLPLGDEDEVKTLRANGKTV
;
A
#
# COMPACT_ATOMS: atom_id res chain seq x y z
N GLU A 1 -11.12 15.24 1.70
CA GLU A 1 -10.77 15.51 3.11
C GLU A 1 -12.03 15.38 3.96
N SER A 2 -11.93 14.71 5.09
CA SER A 2 -13.04 14.63 6.05
C SER A 2 -12.50 14.84 7.45
N LEU A 3 -13.18 15.65 8.25
CA LEU A 3 -12.87 15.90 9.64
C LEU A 3 -14.13 15.72 10.47
N THR A 4 -14.05 14.90 11.51
CA THR A 4 -15.17 14.59 12.40
C THR A 4 -14.76 14.65 13.86
N GLY A 5 -15.68 15.00 14.74
CA GLY A 5 -15.49 15.03 16.18
C GLY A 5 -16.77 15.48 16.89
N ALA A 6 -17.08 14.89 18.03
CA ALA A 6 -18.35 15.17 18.76
C ALA A 6 -18.49 16.63 19.20
N ALA A 7 -17.37 17.28 19.55
CA ALA A 7 -17.34 18.68 19.98
C ALA A 7 -17.04 19.66 18.83
N LEU A 8 -16.90 19.19 17.60
CA LEU A 8 -16.57 20.00 16.46
C LEU A 8 -17.82 20.73 15.95
N HIS A 9 -17.76 22.07 15.86
CA HIS A 9 -18.77 22.89 15.21
C HIS A 9 -18.48 23.01 13.72
N HIS A 10 -17.30 23.53 13.37
CA HIS A 10 -16.80 23.60 12.00
C HIS A 10 -15.28 23.66 12.02
N TRP A 11 -14.67 23.55 10.86
CA TRP A 11 -13.25 23.74 10.70
C TRP A 11 -12.96 24.70 9.55
N ALA A 12 -11.83 25.35 9.61
CA ALA A 12 -11.35 26.23 8.57
C ALA A 12 -9.89 25.88 8.23
N GLU A 13 -9.57 25.97 6.96
CA GLU A 13 -8.22 25.81 6.48
C GLU A 13 -7.60 27.19 6.25
N LEU A 14 -6.40 27.39 6.79
CA LEU A 14 -5.63 28.62 6.64
C LEU A 14 -4.23 28.26 6.15
N GLY A 15 -3.69 29.07 5.25
CA GLY A 15 -2.30 28.97 4.81
C GLY A 15 -2.16 28.90 3.30
N GLU A 16 -1.03 29.39 2.84
CA GLU A 16 -0.54 29.28 1.48
C GLU A 16 0.54 28.21 1.42
N ASP A 17 0.99 27.86 0.21
CA ASP A 17 1.89 26.77 -0.10
C ASP A 17 3.01 26.54 0.94
N GLY A 18 2.99 25.36 1.56
CA GLY A 18 4.03 24.85 2.46
C GLY A 18 3.71 24.88 3.97
N GLN A 19 2.74 25.67 4.44
CA GLN A 19 2.30 25.68 5.84
C GLN A 19 0.78 25.75 5.97
N ARG A 20 0.11 24.70 5.60
CA ARG A 20 -1.34 24.58 5.78
C ARG A 20 -1.67 24.32 7.25
N ARG A 21 -2.62 25.09 7.81
CA ARG A 21 -3.13 24.93 9.17
C ARG A 21 -4.63 24.67 9.10
N ILE A 22 -5.08 23.79 9.98
CA ILE A 22 -6.51 23.53 10.16
C ILE A 22 -6.89 24.06 11.54
N ILE A 23 -7.87 24.96 11.59
CA ILE A 23 -8.44 25.46 12.84
C ILE A 23 -9.74 24.71 13.11
N LEU A 24 -9.81 24.08 14.28
CA LEU A 24 -11.00 23.39 14.76
C LEU A 24 -11.79 24.34 15.65
N HIS A 25 -12.98 24.76 15.18
CA HIS A 25 -13.91 25.54 16.00
C HIS A 25 -14.83 24.62 16.77
N LEU A 26 -14.80 24.72 18.08
CA LEU A 26 -15.55 23.83 18.97
C LEU A 26 -16.93 24.39 19.35
N ASN A 27 -17.86 23.52 19.68
CA ASN A 27 -19.17 23.88 20.23
C ASN A 27 -19.02 24.39 21.65
N GLY A 28 -18.74 25.70 21.78
CA GLY A 28 -18.58 26.35 23.08
C GLY A 28 -17.26 26.04 23.81
N LYS A 29 -17.20 26.36 25.11
CA LYS A 29 -16.03 26.08 25.95
C LYS A 29 -16.01 24.59 26.34
N THR A 30 -14.98 23.88 25.91
CA THR A 30 -14.83 22.44 26.13
C THR A 30 -13.73 22.15 27.13
N ILE A 31 -13.98 21.20 28.03
CA ILE A 31 -13.02 20.68 29.02
C ILE A 31 -13.01 19.16 28.93
N GLY A 32 -11.89 18.53 29.22
CA GLY A 32 -11.73 17.08 29.20
C GLY A 32 -11.23 16.55 27.86
N THR A 33 -11.31 15.24 27.69
CA THR A 33 -10.82 14.54 26.50
C THR A 33 -11.72 14.82 25.29
N GLN A 34 -11.13 15.28 24.20
CA GLN A 34 -11.79 15.47 22.91
C GLN A 34 -11.15 14.57 21.87
N ASN A 35 -11.97 13.93 21.04
CA ASN A 35 -11.53 13.05 19.99
C ASN A 35 -11.89 13.64 18.63
N PHE A 36 -10.92 13.75 17.75
CA PHE A 36 -11.10 14.19 16.37
C PHE A 36 -10.47 13.18 15.43
N SER A 37 -11.11 12.97 14.29
CA SER A 37 -10.59 12.14 13.20
C SER A 37 -10.43 13.00 11.97
N LEU A 38 -9.23 13.05 11.42
CA LEU A 38 -8.90 13.76 10.20
C LEU A 38 -8.37 12.77 9.17
N THR A 39 -8.97 12.78 7.97
CA THR A 39 -8.48 12.02 6.82
C THR A 39 -7.99 12.98 5.76
N LEU A 40 -6.74 12.82 5.37
CA LEU A 40 -6.09 13.56 4.30
C LEU A 40 -5.68 12.58 3.19
N THR A 41 -5.82 13.03 1.95
CA THR A 41 -5.32 12.32 0.78
C THR A 41 -4.30 13.20 0.09
N GLY A 42 -3.14 12.65 -0.17
CA GLY A 42 -2.03 13.34 -0.86
C GLY A 42 -1.45 12.49 -1.97
N ALA A 43 -0.55 13.09 -2.74
CA ALA A 43 0.23 12.34 -3.71
C ALA A 43 1.16 11.37 -2.98
N ALA A 44 1.13 10.10 -3.40
CA ALA A 44 2.12 9.14 -2.94
C ALA A 44 3.48 9.44 -3.60
N PRO A 45 4.61 9.08 -2.96
CA PRO A 45 5.90 9.13 -3.62
C PRO A 45 5.83 8.27 -4.90
N SER A 46 6.15 8.88 -6.03
CA SER A 46 6.00 8.26 -7.36
C SER A 46 7.09 7.24 -7.67
N GLU A 47 8.22 7.34 -6.99
CA GLU A 47 9.41 6.52 -7.24
C GLU A 47 9.88 5.80 -5.98
N ALA A 48 10.68 4.74 -6.18
CA ALA A 48 11.43 4.12 -5.09
C ALA A 48 12.47 5.12 -4.57
N GLY A 49 12.70 5.13 -3.28
CA GLY A 49 13.64 6.04 -2.63
C GLY A 49 13.23 6.40 -1.23
N ASP A 50 13.91 7.40 -0.69
CA ASP A 50 13.67 7.87 0.66
C ASP A 50 12.51 8.87 0.69
N TRP A 51 11.58 8.66 1.59
CA TRP A 51 10.39 9.47 1.78
C TRP A 51 10.29 9.94 3.22
N GLU A 52 10.22 11.25 3.39
CA GLU A 52 9.98 11.85 4.69
C GLU A 52 8.50 11.78 5.04
N VAL A 53 8.20 11.17 6.19
CA VAL A 53 6.82 11.01 6.65
C VAL A 53 6.25 12.37 7.05
N PRO A 54 5.07 12.77 6.53
CA PRO A 54 4.46 14.05 6.88
C PRO A 54 4.29 14.23 8.38
N HIS A 55 4.77 15.35 8.89
CA HIS A 55 4.74 15.68 10.29
C HIS A 55 3.51 16.52 10.63
N PHE A 56 2.73 16.06 11.61
CA PHE A 56 1.58 16.79 12.16
C PHE A 56 1.90 17.35 13.53
N GLN A 57 1.61 18.65 13.73
CA GLN A 57 1.82 19.33 14.99
C GLN A 57 0.53 20.00 15.47
N ILE A 58 0.22 19.83 16.75
CA ILE A 58 -0.86 20.58 17.43
C ILE A 58 -0.22 21.79 18.08
N ALA A 59 -0.50 22.97 17.52
CA ALA A 59 0.20 24.23 17.89
C ALA A 59 0.04 24.58 19.38
N GLU A 60 -1.14 24.32 19.97
CA GLU A 60 -1.45 24.66 21.36
C GLU A 60 -1.04 23.57 22.37
N ALA A 61 -0.55 22.41 21.89
CA ALA A 61 -0.19 21.32 22.78
C ALA A 61 1.15 21.58 23.48
N LYS A 62 1.15 21.62 24.80
CA LYS A 62 2.38 21.66 25.60
C LYS A 62 3.21 20.39 25.52
N ARG A 63 2.57 19.29 25.21
CA ARG A 63 3.19 17.98 25.01
C ARG A 63 2.41 17.23 23.93
N GLN A 64 3.12 16.70 22.96
CA GLN A 64 2.55 15.85 21.91
C GLN A 64 3.32 14.54 21.86
N THR A 65 2.60 13.45 21.99
CA THR A 65 3.08 12.09 21.76
C THR A 65 2.07 11.37 20.89
N GLY A 66 2.46 10.29 20.25
CA GLY A 66 1.54 9.58 19.39
C GLY A 66 2.06 8.23 18.94
N GLU A 67 1.29 7.61 18.10
CA GLU A 67 1.60 6.34 17.45
C GLU A 67 1.42 6.51 15.95
N LEU A 68 2.31 5.88 15.19
CA LEU A 68 2.31 5.93 13.74
C LEU A 68 2.43 4.50 13.20
N VAL A 69 1.55 4.16 12.27
CA VAL A 69 1.65 2.90 11.52
C VAL A 69 1.68 3.21 10.03
N VAL A 70 2.74 2.77 9.36
CA VAL A 70 2.90 2.90 7.91
C VAL A 70 2.71 1.53 7.28
N LYS A 71 1.72 1.43 6.39
CA LYS A 71 1.31 0.18 5.76
C LYS A 71 1.68 0.23 4.28
N PRO A 72 2.49 -0.71 3.79
CA PRO A 72 2.73 -0.83 2.36
C PRO A 72 1.52 -1.44 1.66
N THR A 73 1.38 -1.13 0.39
CA THR A 73 0.52 -1.90 -0.53
C THR A 73 1.34 -3.03 -1.18
N THR A 74 0.66 -3.94 -1.85
CA THR A 74 1.31 -5.01 -2.63
C THR A 74 2.31 -4.41 -3.62
N GLY A 75 3.50 -4.97 -3.71
CA GLY A 75 4.57 -4.49 -4.58
C GLY A 75 5.49 -3.46 -3.94
N ILE A 76 5.31 -3.16 -2.65
CA ILE A 76 6.13 -2.20 -1.92
C ILE A 76 6.71 -2.85 -0.67
N ARG A 77 8.01 -2.63 -0.46
CA ARG A 77 8.73 -2.91 0.78
C ARG A 77 9.14 -1.60 1.43
N LEU A 78 8.94 -1.52 2.74
CA LEU A 78 9.35 -0.38 3.55
C LEU A 78 10.56 -0.74 4.41
N ARG A 79 11.47 0.23 4.59
CA ARG A 79 12.57 0.14 5.56
C ARG A 79 12.72 1.48 6.28
N THR A 80 13.14 1.46 7.52
CA THR A 80 13.50 2.68 8.26
C THR A 80 14.88 3.16 7.79
N VAL A 81 14.96 4.42 7.36
CA VAL A 81 16.22 5.07 6.92
C VAL A 81 16.80 5.89 8.05
N SER A 82 16.02 6.81 8.59
CA SER A 82 16.43 7.63 9.74
C SER A 82 15.23 7.94 10.64
N ARG A 83 15.51 8.18 11.91
CA ARG A 83 14.51 8.51 12.91
C ARG A 83 15.08 9.44 13.96
N GLN A 84 14.30 10.43 14.35
CA GLN A 84 14.59 11.35 15.45
C GLN A 84 13.35 11.48 16.33
N ASN A 85 13.51 11.37 17.64
CA ASN A 85 12.42 11.40 18.60
C ASN A 85 11.28 10.40 18.33
N VAL A 86 11.65 9.26 17.71
CA VAL A 86 10.76 8.17 17.33
C VAL A 86 11.34 6.85 17.79
N SER A 87 10.54 5.99 18.39
CA SER A 87 10.88 4.62 18.78
C SER A 87 10.11 3.62 17.93
N GLU A 88 10.81 2.70 17.29
CA GLU A 88 10.18 1.60 16.56
C GLU A 88 9.53 0.59 17.51
N THR A 89 8.40 0.05 17.14
CA THR A 89 7.64 -0.92 17.92
C THR A 89 7.03 -2.00 17.01
N ASP A 90 6.52 -3.07 17.61
CA ASP A 90 5.85 -4.11 16.83
C ASP A 90 4.52 -3.57 16.25
N PRO A 91 4.33 -3.62 14.91
CA PRO A 91 3.09 -3.21 14.27
C PRO A 91 1.84 -3.89 14.84
N ARG A 92 1.97 -5.13 15.31
CA ARG A 92 0.86 -5.89 15.90
C ARG A 92 0.34 -5.25 17.19
N SER A 93 1.22 -4.61 17.97
CA SER A 93 0.84 -3.91 19.20
C SER A 93 -0.06 -2.71 18.95
N LEU A 94 -0.02 -2.14 17.73
CA LEU A 94 -0.80 -0.98 17.30
C LEU A 94 -1.92 -1.36 16.31
N GLY A 95 -2.30 -2.65 16.25
CA GLY A 95 -3.35 -3.11 15.33
C GLY A 95 -2.91 -3.21 13.87
N GLY A 96 -1.62 -3.09 13.59
CA GLY A 96 -1.04 -3.26 12.26
C GLY A 96 -0.97 -4.73 11.86
N LYS A 97 -1.96 -5.23 11.12
CA LYS A 97 -1.99 -6.61 10.61
C LYS A 97 -1.37 -6.76 9.22
N ALA A 98 -1.04 -5.66 8.55
CA ALA A 98 -0.48 -5.69 7.20
C ALA A 98 0.95 -6.25 7.23
N GLN A 99 1.23 -7.20 6.36
CA GLN A 99 2.58 -7.71 6.15
C GLN A 99 3.51 -6.57 5.70
N GLY A 100 4.69 -6.47 6.30
CA GLY A 100 5.66 -5.42 5.99
C GLY A 100 5.31 -4.03 6.53
N ALA A 101 4.29 -3.90 7.39
CA ALA A 101 4.00 -2.64 8.07
C ALA A 101 5.11 -2.28 9.07
N LEU A 102 5.38 -0.98 9.18
CA LEU A 102 6.26 -0.40 10.20
C LEU A 102 5.41 0.35 11.22
N ALA A 103 5.79 0.28 12.49
CA ALA A 103 5.09 0.98 13.56
C ALA A 103 6.06 1.70 14.48
N PHE A 104 5.65 2.87 14.95
CA PHE A 104 6.48 3.78 15.72
C PHE A 104 5.69 4.45 16.83
N ARG A 105 6.37 4.75 17.94
CA ARG A 105 5.91 5.68 18.97
C ARG A 105 6.61 7.01 18.80
N LEU A 106 5.83 8.08 18.71
CA LEU A 106 6.28 9.45 18.61
C LEU A 106 6.49 9.98 20.04
N LEU A 107 7.73 10.30 20.37
CA LEU A 107 8.12 10.62 21.74
C LEU A 107 7.98 12.11 22.07
N GLN A 108 8.13 12.96 21.08
CA GLN A 108 8.10 14.41 21.19
C GLN A 108 7.42 15.05 19.98
N ALA A 109 7.08 16.33 20.06
CA ALA A 109 6.42 17.04 18.98
C ALA A 109 7.31 17.27 17.75
N ASP A 110 8.62 17.37 17.95
CA ASP A 110 9.65 17.60 16.93
C ASP A 110 10.25 16.30 16.36
N TRP A 111 9.42 15.27 16.21
CA TRP A 111 9.85 14.00 15.62
C TRP A 111 10.14 14.14 14.11
N ASN A 112 11.06 13.33 13.62
CA ASN A 112 11.28 13.15 12.18
C ASN A 112 11.47 11.66 11.87
N LEU A 113 10.97 11.23 10.72
CA LEU A 113 11.05 9.86 10.25
C LEU A 113 11.20 9.84 8.74
N VAL A 114 12.24 9.18 8.27
CA VAL A 114 12.47 8.91 6.84
C VAL A 114 12.36 7.40 6.60
N ILE A 115 11.52 7.03 5.66
CA ILE A 115 11.26 5.65 5.25
C ILE A 115 11.74 5.46 3.83
N GLY A 116 12.54 4.43 3.62
CA GLY A 116 12.92 3.96 2.30
C GLY A 116 11.81 3.11 1.69
N ILE A 117 11.45 3.43 0.47
CA ILE A 117 10.42 2.75 -0.32
C ILE A 117 11.12 1.97 -1.43
N GLU A 118 10.93 0.67 -1.46
CA GLU A 118 11.47 -0.23 -2.48
C GLU A 118 10.31 -0.85 -3.26
N LYS A 119 10.37 -0.79 -4.58
CA LYS A 119 9.44 -1.53 -5.44
C LYS A 119 9.92 -2.97 -5.57
N LEU A 120 9.01 -3.90 -5.37
CA LEU A 120 9.26 -5.33 -5.53
C LEU A 120 8.86 -5.76 -6.93
N ASP A 121 9.71 -6.55 -7.57
CA ASP A 121 9.35 -7.22 -8.82
C ASP A 121 8.38 -8.39 -8.55
N PRO A 122 7.45 -8.67 -9.45
CA PRO A 122 6.58 -9.82 -9.36
C PRO A 122 7.39 -11.12 -9.48
N TRP A 123 7.08 -12.07 -8.62
CA TRP A 123 7.61 -13.43 -8.68
C TRP A 123 6.52 -14.36 -9.20
N VAL A 124 6.73 -14.94 -10.36
CA VAL A 124 5.76 -15.83 -11.00
C VAL A 124 6.32 -17.24 -11.02
N THR A 125 5.55 -18.18 -10.47
CA THR A 125 5.81 -19.62 -10.60
C THR A 125 4.68 -20.27 -11.39
N GLY A 126 5.00 -21.26 -12.20
CA GLY A 126 4.01 -21.96 -13.02
C GLY A 126 4.18 -23.47 -12.93
N GLN A 127 3.05 -24.18 -12.90
CA GLN A 127 2.98 -25.62 -13.10
C GLN A 127 2.22 -25.89 -14.38
N VAL A 128 2.77 -26.78 -15.20
CA VAL A 128 2.22 -27.06 -16.52
C VAL A 128 1.98 -28.56 -16.67
N LEU A 129 0.77 -28.92 -17.09
CA LEU A 129 0.43 -30.24 -17.61
C LEU A 129 0.27 -30.13 -19.12
N HIS A 130 1.07 -30.88 -19.87
CA HIS A 130 1.01 -30.96 -21.31
C HIS A 130 0.61 -32.36 -21.74
N GLU A 131 -0.61 -32.51 -22.26
CA GLU A 131 -1.11 -33.74 -22.86
C GLU A 131 -0.94 -33.70 -24.37
N VAL A 132 -0.33 -34.74 -24.93
CA VAL A 132 -0.19 -34.89 -26.39
C VAL A 132 -0.88 -36.18 -26.81
N THR A 133 -1.86 -36.06 -27.72
CA THR A 133 -2.53 -37.21 -28.32
C THR A 133 -2.10 -37.33 -29.78
N LEU A 134 -1.53 -38.47 -30.12
CA LEU A 134 -1.13 -38.81 -31.49
C LEU A 134 -2.22 -39.68 -32.16
N ARG A 135 -2.65 -39.29 -33.35
CA ARG A 135 -3.55 -40.05 -34.18
C ARG A 135 -2.93 -40.12 -35.56
N GLU A 136 -3.43 -41.06 -36.38
CA GLU A 136 -2.98 -41.17 -37.76
C GLU A 136 -3.19 -39.83 -38.49
N GLY A 137 -2.11 -39.21 -38.95
CA GLY A 137 -2.14 -37.93 -39.67
C GLY A 137 -2.47 -36.68 -38.82
N GLN A 138 -2.60 -36.79 -37.48
CA GLN A 138 -2.96 -35.66 -36.64
C GLN A 138 -2.33 -35.73 -35.24
N THR A 139 -1.82 -34.62 -34.77
CA THR A 139 -1.42 -34.42 -33.38
C THR A 139 -2.36 -33.43 -32.69
N ARG A 140 -2.77 -33.73 -31.48
CA ARG A 140 -3.54 -32.83 -30.62
C ARG A 140 -2.78 -32.59 -29.33
N SER A 141 -2.51 -31.33 -29.02
CA SER A 141 -1.91 -30.90 -27.77
C SER A 141 -2.91 -30.16 -26.91
N ALA A 142 -2.93 -30.45 -25.62
CA ALA A 142 -3.64 -29.70 -24.60
C ALA A 142 -2.66 -29.28 -23.52
N LEU A 143 -2.61 -27.98 -23.24
CA LEU A 143 -1.78 -27.41 -22.21
C LEU A 143 -2.66 -26.83 -21.10
N ILE A 144 -2.44 -27.26 -19.86
CA ILE A 144 -3.05 -26.71 -18.67
C ILE A 144 -1.92 -26.10 -17.86
N ALA A 145 -2.02 -24.81 -17.54
CA ALA A 145 -1.01 -24.08 -16.78
C ALA A 145 -1.64 -23.33 -15.60
N ASP A 146 -1.12 -23.58 -14.40
CA ASP A 146 -1.46 -22.88 -13.18
C ASP A 146 -0.30 -21.94 -12.81
N PHE A 147 -0.62 -20.67 -12.57
CA PHE A 147 0.36 -19.64 -12.22
C PHE A 147 0.08 -19.08 -10.83
N ASP A 148 1.11 -19.00 -10.01
CA ASP A 148 1.12 -18.29 -8.74
C ASP A 148 1.96 -17.02 -8.86
N VAL A 149 1.37 -15.87 -8.52
CA VAL A 149 2.01 -14.54 -8.63
C VAL A 149 2.17 -13.95 -7.24
N GLN A 150 3.41 -13.72 -6.84
CA GLN A 150 3.78 -13.23 -5.52
C GLN A 150 4.53 -11.89 -5.62
N ASN A 151 4.69 -11.20 -4.49
CA ASN A 151 5.38 -9.94 -4.28
C ASN A 151 4.68 -8.73 -4.91
N ALA A 152 4.44 -8.72 -6.21
CA ALA A 152 3.77 -7.64 -6.92
C ALA A 152 2.77 -8.19 -7.94
N SER A 153 1.78 -7.38 -8.31
CA SER A 153 0.80 -7.77 -9.31
C SER A 153 1.35 -7.62 -10.73
N ILE A 154 0.90 -8.49 -11.63
CA ILE A 154 1.17 -8.40 -13.07
C ILE A 154 -0.10 -8.04 -13.83
N ARG A 155 0.05 -7.43 -15.00
CA ARG A 155 -1.09 -7.10 -15.89
C ARG A 155 -1.23 -8.09 -17.04
N SER A 156 -0.17 -8.79 -17.40
CA SER A 156 -0.16 -9.74 -18.51
C SER A 156 0.79 -10.88 -18.22
N LEU A 157 0.48 -12.04 -18.75
CA LEU A 157 1.34 -13.20 -18.84
C LEU A 157 1.56 -13.52 -20.31
N GLN A 158 2.81 -13.75 -20.69
CA GLN A 158 3.16 -14.16 -22.04
C GLN A 158 3.52 -15.64 -22.04
N VAL A 159 2.84 -16.41 -22.89
CA VAL A 159 3.10 -17.83 -23.08
C VAL A 159 3.58 -18.05 -24.51
N THR A 160 4.76 -18.63 -24.66
CA THR A 160 5.27 -19.01 -25.98
C THR A 160 4.83 -20.43 -26.30
N LEU A 161 4.18 -20.60 -27.42
CA LEU A 161 3.74 -21.90 -27.93
C LEU A 161 4.62 -22.30 -29.10
N PRO A 162 5.10 -23.56 -29.17
CA PRO A 162 5.89 -24.07 -30.28
C PRO A 162 4.94 -24.50 -31.41
N LEU A 163 4.26 -23.55 -32.02
CA LEU A 163 3.34 -23.79 -33.13
C LEU A 163 4.05 -23.58 -34.47
N GLY A 164 3.84 -24.50 -35.41
CA GLY A 164 4.24 -24.36 -36.80
C GLY A 164 3.20 -23.55 -37.62
N ASP A 165 3.52 -23.23 -38.89
CA ASP A 165 2.66 -22.43 -39.76
C ASP A 165 1.30 -23.06 -40.06
N GLU A 166 1.19 -24.40 -39.95
CA GLU A 166 -0.03 -25.18 -40.17
C GLU A 166 -0.83 -25.47 -38.86
N ASP A 167 -0.27 -25.07 -37.71
CA ASP A 167 -0.91 -25.32 -36.43
C ASP A 167 -1.91 -24.21 -36.07
N GLU A 168 -3.00 -24.59 -35.45
CA GLU A 168 -4.07 -23.65 -35.05
C GLU A 168 -4.43 -23.79 -33.56
N VAL A 169 -4.54 -22.64 -32.89
CA VAL A 169 -5.10 -22.60 -31.52
C VAL A 169 -6.61 -22.72 -31.59
N LYS A 170 -7.15 -23.91 -31.27
CA LYS A 170 -8.60 -24.18 -31.31
C LYS A 170 -9.36 -23.52 -30.16
N THR A 171 -8.80 -23.49 -28.98
CA THR A 171 -9.48 -22.98 -27.79
C THR A 171 -8.48 -22.47 -26.79
N LEU A 172 -8.71 -21.25 -26.28
CA LEU A 172 -8.03 -20.69 -25.12
C LEU A 172 -9.04 -20.45 -24.00
N ARG A 173 -8.70 -20.85 -22.78
CA ARG A 173 -9.52 -20.62 -21.61
C ARG A 173 -8.70 -20.03 -20.48
N ALA A 174 -9.23 -19.02 -19.81
CA ALA A 174 -8.66 -18.47 -18.59
C ALA A 174 -9.69 -18.60 -17.46
N ASN A 175 -9.31 -19.20 -16.33
CA ASN A 175 -10.19 -19.46 -15.19
C ASN A 175 -11.52 -20.14 -15.59
N GLY A 176 -11.44 -21.11 -16.51
CA GLY A 176 -12.60 -21.87 -17.02
C GLY A 176 -13.48 -21.14 -18.04
N LYS A 177 -13.19 -19.88 -18.37
CA LYS A 177 -13.91 -19.10 -19.38
C LYS A 177 -13.14 -19.07 -20.68
N THR A 178 -13.84 -19.21 -21.80
CA THR A 178 -13.25 -19.01 -23.14
C THR A 178 -12.90 -17.53 -23.34
N VAL A 179 -11.71 -17.27 -23.82
CA VAL A 179 -11.17 -15.92 -24.12
C VAL A 179 -11.26 -15.65 -25.60
#